data_fca34759c70725a2353f3f347a03d9f0
#
_entry.id   fca34759c70725a2353f3f347a03d9f0
#
_cell.length_a   1.000
_cell.length_b   1.000
_cell.length_c   1.000
_cell.angle_alpha   90.00
_cell.angle_beta   90.00
_cell.angle_gamma   90.00
#
_symmetry.space_group_name_H-M   'P 1'
#
loop_
_entity.id
_entity.type
_entity.pdbx_description
1 polymer ?
#
loop_
_entity_poly.entity_id
_entity_poly.type
_entity_poly.pdbx_seq_one_letter_code
_entity_poly.pdbx_strand_id
1 'polypeptide(L)'
;MTIAAPNPTAESSPKSQQQIAEDGATIPSAEPKLGRRQVVAIIGGLALAMFLSALNQTIVATALPTIGRAFDDFENLSWVIIAYLLTSTVVAPLYGKLSDIYGRRGMMLVALGVFMAGSAASAAAPSMLMLIIGRGLQGIGGGGIVPLAQSIIADAVPPRERGYYQAYTGSVWIIAGGLGPVLGGVIAEHLHWSMIFWLNVPLALAAAFLSHRQLRLVPVHERSHKIDVTGALLMMAAAVALLLALTWGGTRFPWLSQQIALLFAASALLTAIFIWWVLRAREPFLPLAIMKNPVMRAGSLTSACAQGVAIGLTIYVPIYYELVHGLSASDSGIALIPIVIMTTPGSFLSGRCMLYLDHYKWAPLIMLSVATVAVAFLVFDPLAPVWAVALVTGFVGMGTGSSYPVVTVSIQNAVAHRQIGIAMGAMNFFRALASAFVVAVMGAIMLTHLGTAPQRGSVSSPVISVAHSVTVDHLARTFSHIFAVAVFFLIISIISLIVMEERPLRTTVLSAPTRRETAPDAAE
;
A
#
# COMPACT_ATOMS: atom_id res chain seq x y z
N MET A 1 -23.13 -75.31 -24.11
CA MET A 1 -22.01 -74.46 -23.73
C MET A 1 -22.52 -73.48 -22.63
N THR A 2 -22.34 -73.93 -21.38
CA THR A 2 -23.04 -73.41 -20.20
C THR A 2 -22.09 -72.39 -19.53
N ILE A 3 -22.53 -71.15 -19.43
CA ILE A 3 -21.76 -70.09 -18.75
C ILE A 3 -22.20 -70.09 -17.27
N ALA A 4 -21.24 -70.36 -16.38
CA ALA A 4 -21.42 -70.36 -14.93
C ALA A 4 -21.47 -68.95 -14.39
N ALA A 5 -22.44 -68.67 -13.51
CA ALA A 5 -22.61 -67.43 -12.73
C ALA A 5 -21.58 -67.41 -11.57
N PRO A 6 -21.08 -66.23 -11.16
CA PRO A 6 -20.21 -66.12 -9.98
C PRO A 6 -21.02 -66.06 -8.69
N ASN A 7 -20.48 -66.73 -7.70
CA ASN A 7 -21.01 -66.93 -6.34
C ASN A 7 -20.93 -65.64 -5.48
N PRO A 8 -22.00 -65.20 -4.79
CA PRO A 8 -21.96 -64.06 -3.89
C PRO A 8 -21.89 -64.53 -2.43
N THR A 9 -20.70 -64.71 -1.88
CA THR A 9 -20.49 -64.71 -0.41
C THR A 9 -19.01 -64.50 -0.09
N ALA A 10 -18.63 -63.23 0.10
CA ALA A 10 -17.51 -62.88 0.95
C ALA A 10 -18.07 -61.96 2.05
N GLU A 11 -18.48 -62.57 3.14
CA GLU A 11 -18.81 -61.86 4.40
C GLU A 11 -17.55 -61.15 4.89
N SER A 12 -17.56 -59.82 4.86
CA SER A 12 -16.52 -58.98 5.45
C SER A 12 -16.60 -59.10 6.97
N SER A 13 -15.53 -59.59 7.57
CA SER A 13 -15.38 -59.80 9.01
C SER A 13 -15.70 -58.53 9.84
N PRO A 14 -16.42 -58.65 10.97
CA PRO A 14 -16.78 -57.51 11.83
C PRO A 14 -15.59 -56.72 12.38
N LYS A 15 -14.36 -57.29 12.36
CA LYS A 15 -13.13 -56.65 12.79
C LYS A 15 -12.67 -55.52 11.87
N SER A 16 -13.05 -55.53 10.58
CA SER A 16 -12.67 -54.43 9.67
C SER A 16 -13.54 -53.17 9.82
N GLN A 17 -14.75 -53.32 10.32
CA GLN A 17 -15.63 -52.18 10.57
C GLN A 17 -15.35 -51.48 11.92
N GLN A 18 -14.82 -52.19 12.92
CA GLN A 18 -14.33 -51.60 14.16
C GLN A 18 -13.02 -50.85 13.98
N GLN A 19 -12.08 -51.34 13.15
CA GLN A 19 -10.83 -50.63 12.85
C GLN A 19 -11.05 -49.32 12.04
N ILE A 20 -12.09 -49.25 11.21
CA ILE A 20 -12.46 -48.01 10.50
C ILE A 20 -13.14 -47.01 11.42
N ALA A 21 -13.77 -47.44 12.52
CA ALA A 21 -14.39 -46.58 13.51
C ALA A 21 -13.38 -46.03 14.54
N GLU A 22 -12.24 -46.72 14.78
CA GLU A 22 -11.16 -46.27 15.68
C GLU A 22 -10.14 -45.37 14.98
N ASP A 23 -10.03 -45.40 13.66
CA ASP A 23 -9.34 -44.37 12.84
C ASP A 23 -10.22 -43.10 12.65
N GLY A 24 -11.08 -42.82 13.62
CA GLY A 24 -11.78 -41.56 13.72
C GLY A 24 -10.77 -40.43 13.61
N ALA A 25 -10.68 -39.84 12.41
CA ALA A 25 -9.97 -38.62 12.18
C ALA A 25 -10.33 -37.65 13.32
N THR A 26 -9.43 -37.52 14.27
CA THR A 26 -9.48 -36.44 15.27
C THR A 26 -9.57 -35.16 14.44
N ILE A 27 -10.81 -34.64 14.33
CA ILE A 27 -11.06 -33.31 13.77
C ILE A 27 -10.10 -32.40 14.54
N PRO A 28 -9.16 -31.73 13.86
CA PRO A 28 -8.25 -30.82 14.54
C PRO A 28 -9.10 -29.89 15.39
N SER A 29 -8.85 -29.87 16.70
CA SER A 29 -9.58 -28.99 17.61
C SER A 29 -9.51 -27.58 17.03
N ALA A 30 -10.65 -27.04 16.64
CA ALA A 30 -10.73 -25.69 16.13
C ALA A 30 -10.16 -24.78 17.22
N GLU A 31 -9.03 -24.09 16.92
CA GLU A 31 -8.50 -23.08 17.82
C GLU A 31 -9.67 -22.13 18.22
N PRO A 32 -9.72 -21.69 19.49
CA PRO A 32 -10.82 -20.87 19.96
C PRO A 32 -10.93 -19.63 19.05
N LYS A 33 -12.04 -19.54 18.33
CA LYS A 33 -12.32 -18.38 17.46
C LYS A 33 -12.27 -17.14 18.33
N LEU A 34 -11.42 -16.17 17.95
CA LEU A 34 -11.40 -14.87 18.60
C LEU A 34 -12.81 -14.29 18.68
N GLY A 35 -13.26 -13.92 19.86
CA GLY A 35 -14.57 -13.29 20.02
C GLY A 35 -14.63 -11.96 19.26
N ARG A 36 -15.80 -11.58 18.76
CA ARG A 36 -16.01 -10.33 18.00
C ARG A 36 -15.42 -9.10 18.71
N ARG A 37 -15.53 -9.03 20.05
CA ARG A 37 -14.95 -7.93 20.85
C ARG A 37 -13.41 -7.92 20.77
N GLN A 38 -12.77 -9.07 20.74
CA GLN A 38 -11.32 -9.20 20.64
C GLN A 38 -10.84 -8.79 19.22
N VAL A 39 -11.54 -9.22 18.18
CA VAL A 39 -11.24 -8.82 16.80
C VAL A 39 -11.36 -7.30 16.64
N VAL A 40 -12.45 -6.69 17.13
CA VAL A 40 -12.65 -5.24 17.08
C VAL A 40 -11.55 -4.49 17.85
N ALA A 41 -11.13 -5.01 19.01
CA ALA A 41 -10.06 -4.42 19.77
C ALA A 41 -8.72 -4.47 19.01
N ILE A 42 -8.37 -5.64 18.44
CA ILE A 42 -7.16 -5.79 17.60
C ILE A 42 -7.18 -4.78 16.45
N ILE A 43 -8.29 -4.71 15.72
CA ILE A 43 -8.43 -3.80 14.57
C ILE A 43 -8.34 -2.33 15.02
N GLY A 44 -8.90 -1.97 16.18
CA GLY A 44 -8.78 -0.62 16.74
C GLY A 44 -7.33 -0.22 17.02
N GLY A 45 -6.53 -1.12 17.59
CA GLY A 45 -5.09 -0.91 17.80
C GLY A 45 -4.31 -0.77 16.50
N LEU A 46 -4.61 -1.61 15.50
CA LEU A 46 -4.01 -1.53 14.17
C LEU A 46 -4.43 -0.25 13.44
N ALA A 47 -5.71 0.15 13.55
CA ALA A 47 -6.23 1.37 12.97
C ALA A 47 -5.49 2.61 13.52
N LEU A 48 -5.20 2.65 14.83
CA LEU A 48 -4.41 3.74 15.42
C LEU A 48 -2.97 3.77 14.87
N ALA A 49 -2.33 2.61 14.72
CA ALA A 49 -0.98 2.53 14.12
C ALA A 49 -0.99 2.99 12.64
N MET A 50 -2.00 2.56 11.87
CA MET A 50 -2.16 3.00 10.48
C MET A 50 -2.51 4.48 10.37
N PHE A 51 -3.35 5.00 11.28
CA PHE A 51 -3.67 6.43 11.38
C PHE A 51 -2.41 7.26 11.60
N LEU A 52 -1.55 6.85 12.51
CA LEU A 52 -0.28 7.51 12.77
C LEU A 52 0.60 7.58 11.52
N SER A 53 0.71 6.48 10.77
CA SER A 53 1.48 6.44 9.53
C SER A 53 0.87 7.33 8.44
N ALA A 54 -0.46 7.34 8.31
CA ALA A 54 -1.18 8.16 7.33
C ALA A 54 -1.13 9.65 7.70
N LEU A 55 -1.38 9.99 8.97
CA LEU A 55 -1.31 11.36 9.48
C LEU A 55 0.07 11.97 9.25
N ASN A 56 1.13 11.21 9.52
CA ASN A 56 2.50 11.68 9.32
C ASN A 56 2.82 12.03 7.85
N GLN A 57 2.17 11.39 6.89
CA GLN A 57 2.35 11.70 5.47
C GLN A 57 1.67 13.02 5.06
N THR A 58 0.55 13.34 5.67
CA THR A 58 -0.27 14.51 5.29
C THR A 58 0.06 15.76 6.10
N ILE A 59 0.35 15.63 7.39
CA ILE A 59 0.60 16.75 8.31
C ILE A 59 1.89 17.51 7.97
N VAL A 60 2.93 16.81 7.48
CA VAL A 60 4.24 17.43 7.18
C VAL A 60 4.16 18.35 5.96
N ALA A 61 3.31 18.03 4.99
CA ALA A 61 3.22 18.80 3.74
C ALA A 61 2.84 20.26 3.97
N THR A 62 1.95 20.54 4.92
CA THR A 62 1.48 21.89 5.24
C THR A 62 2.51 22.71 6.04
N ALA A 63 3.43 22.06 6.73
CA ALA A 63 4.48 22.73 7.51
C ALA A 63 5.77 22.97 6.71
N LEU A 64 5.89 22.46 5.49
CA LEU A 64 7.10 22.62 4.69
C LEU A 64 7.58 24.06 4.55
N PRO A 65 6.72 25.07 4.25
CA PRO A 65 7.18 26.45 4.12
C PRO A 65 7.75 27.01 5.44
N THR A 66 7.19 26.59 6.58
CA THR A 66 7.67 27.02 7.91
C THR A 66 8.99 26.36 8.26
N ILE A 67 9.16 25.07 7.91
CA ILE A 67 10.43 24.32 8.06
C ILE A 67 11.52 24.95 7.19
N GLY A 68 11.21 25.28 5.92
CA GLY A 68 12.16 25.93 5.00
C GLY A 68 12.65 27.28 5.54
N ARG A 69 11.75 28.08 6.09
CA ARG A 69 12.12 29.36 6.75
C ARG A 69 12.94 29.16 8.01
N ALA A 70 12.63 28.13 8.81
CA ALA A 70 13.34 27.88 10.07
C ALA A 70 14.81 27.46 9.86
N PHE A 71 15.11 26.76 8.77
CA PHE A 71 16.48 26.31 8.43
C PHE A 71 17.14 27.14 7.33
N ASP A 72 16.44 28.11 6.74
CA ASP A 72 16.87 28.89 5.57
C ASP A 72 17.36 27.99 4.42
N ASP A 73 16.69 26.84 4.21
CA ASP A 73 17.04 25.81 3.24
C ASP A 73 15.80 25.33 2.47
N PHE A 74 15.47 26.05 1.41
CA PHE A 74 14.36 25.71 0.52
C PHE A 74 14.75 24.68 -0.56
N GLU A 75 16.04 24.58 -0.87
CA GLU A 75 16.53 23.67 -1.89
C GLU A 75 16.35 22.20 -1.49
N ASN A 76 16.56 21.87 -0.22
CA ASN A 76 16.47 20.52 0.32
C ASN A 76 15.10 20.17 0.91
N LEU A 77 14.13 21.10 0.85
CA LEU A 77 12.82 20.95 1.48
C LEU A 77 12.05 19.69 1.01
N SER A 78 12.11 19.38 -0.27
CA SER A 78 11.48 18.20 -0.85
C SER A 78 11.99 16.88 -0.24
N TRP A 79 13.25 16.88 0.23
CA TRP A 79 13.84 15.70 0.86
C TRP A 79 13.19 15.31 2.18
N VAL A 80 12.56 16.25 2.87
CA VAL A 80 11.77 15.96 4.10
C VAL A 80 10.63 14.98 3.83
N ILE A 81 10.02 15.04 2.64
CA ILE A 81 8.99 14.07 2.21
C ILE A 81 9.63 12.85 1.55
N ILE A 82 10.57 13.06 0.62
CA ILE A 82 11.17 12.01 -0.19
C ILE A 82 11.88 10.97 0.68
N ALA A 83 12.66 11.38 1.68
CA ALA A 83 13.39 10.46 2.55
C ALA A 83 12.46 9.49 3.28
N TYR A 84 11.32 9.97 3.79
CA TYR A 84 10.31 9.12 4.41
C TYR A 84 9.68 8.15 3.41
N LEU A 85 9.19 8.64 2.27
CA LEU A 85 8.53 7.82 1.26
C LEU A 85 9.45 6.74 0.70
N LEU A 86 10.69 7.12 0.39
CA LEU A 86 11.71 6.23 -0.15
C LEU A 86 12.03 5.09 0.83
N THR A 87 12.37 5.43 2.07
CA THR A 87 12.71 4.41 3.07
C THR A 87 11.51 3.54 3.44
N SER A 88 10.31 4.13 3.57
CA SER A 88 9.10 3.38 3.90
C SER A 88 8.71 2.40 2.79
N THR A 89 8.86 2.78 1.52
CA THR A 89 8.58 1.89 0.39
C THR A 89 9.53 0.71 0.36
N VAL A 90 10.81 0.98 0.51
CA VAL A 90 11.88 0.01 0.33
C VAL A 90 11.92 -1.04 1.45
N VAL A 91 11.56 -0.67 2.69
CA VAL A 91 11.57 -1.62 3.82
C VAL A 91 10.29 -2.45 3.97
N ALA A 92 9.22 -2.12 3.26
CA ALA A 92 7.94 -2.82 3.40
C ALA A 92 8.03 -4.36 3.23
N PRO A 93 8.73 -4.90 2.21
CA PRO A 93 8.91 -6.35 2.07
C PRO A 93 9.76 -6.97 3.18
N LEU A 94 10.73 -6.18 3.72
CA LEU A 94 11.58 -6.62 4.83
C LEU A 94 10.75 -6.88 6.08
N TYR A 95 9.88 -5.95 6.47
CA TYR A 95 8.96 -6.15 7.59
C TYR A 95 8.00 -7.32 7.34
N GLY A 96 7.53 -7.49 6.11
CA GLY A 96 6.72 -8.65 5.72
C GLY A 96 7.45 -9.97 6.03
N LYS A 97 8.68 -10.14 5.52
CA LYS A 97 9.50 -11.34 5.74
C LYS A 97 9.87 -11.52 7.20
N LEU A 98 10.34 -10.46 7.87
CA LEU A 98 10.71 -10.51 9.28
C LEU A 98 9.54 -10.89 10.17
N SER A 99 8.33 -10.42 9.85
CA SER A 99 7.14 -10.76 10.62
C SER A 99 6.70 -12.21 10.48
N ASP A 100 7.01 -12.84 9.33
CA ASP A 100 6.77 -14.27 9.11
C ASP A 100 7.77 -15.14 9.91
N ILE A 101 8.96 -14.59 10.25
CA ILE A 101 10.04 -15.27 11.00
C ILE A 101 9.92 -15.01 12.51
N TYR A 102 9.88 -13.74 12.91
CA TYR A 102 9.97 -13.30 14.32
C TYR A 102 8.60 -13.03 14.97
N GLY A 103 7.51 -13.25 14.22
CA GLY A 103 6.15 -13.02 14.70
C GLY A 103 5.65 -11.58 14.49
N ARG A 104 4.33 -11.49 14.25
CA ARG A 104 3.63 -10.24 13.90
C ARG A 104 3.74 -9.17 14.99
N ARG A 105 3.54 -9.60 16.26
CA ARG A 105 3.54 -8.69 17.42
C ARG A 105 4.88 -8.02 17.62
N GLY A 106 5.97 -8.82 17.65
CA GLY A 106 7.33 -8.30 17.85
C GLY A 106 7.69 -7.27 16.79
N MET A 107 7.42 -7.61 15.53
CA MET A 107 7.74 -6.73 14.39
C MET A 107 6.89 -5.46 14.35
N MET A 108 5.61 -5.50 14.78
CA MET A 108 4.79 -4.29 14.91
C MET A 108 5.35 -3.34 15.97
N LEU A 109 5.78 -3.89 17.12
CA LEU A 109 6.39 -3.06 18.18
C LEU A 109 7.74 -2.48 17.75
N VAL A 110 8.55 -3.23 17.01
CA VAL A 110 9.80 -2.73 16.41
C VAL A 110 9.51 -1.60 15.42
N ALA A 111 8.54 -1.79 14.52
CA ALA A 111 8.15 -0.77 13.55
C ALA A 111 7.70 0.53 14.23
N LEU A 112 6.83 0.43 15.24
CA LEU A 112 6.36 1.58 16.02
C LEU A 112 7.50 2.23 16.84
N GLY A 113 8.41 1.44 17.41
CA GLY A 113 9.57 1.94 18.13
C GLY A 113 10.54 2.71 17.24
N VAL A 114 10.87 2.17 16.06
CA VAL A 114 11.72 2.86 15.07
C VAL A 114 11.03 4.12 14.54
N PHE A 115 9.71 4.06 14.27
CA PHE A 115 8.93 5.23 13.86
C PHE A 115 8.98 6.33 14.93
N MET A 116 8.79 5.98 16.18
CA MET A 116 8.84 6.91 17.33
C MET A 116 10.23 7.53 17.48
N ALA A 117 11.29 6.72 17.39
CA ALA A 117 12.67 7.20 17.45
C ALA A 117 12.98 8.19 16.30
N GLY A 118 12.54 7.87 15.07
CA GLY A 118 12.65 8.75 13.92
C GLY A 118 11.85 10.05 14.10
N SER A 119 10.64 9.98 14.70
CA SER A 119 9.84 11.16 15.04
C SER A 119 10.55 12.06 16.05
N ALA A 120 11.07 11.49 17.13
CA ALA A 120 11.82 12.24 18.13
C ALA A 120 13.10 12.87 17.55
N ALA A 121 13.83 12.13 16.71
CA ALA A 121 15.00 12.65 16.00
C ALA A 121 14.64 13.80 15.05
N SER A 122 13.52 13.70 14.33
CA SER A 122 13.01 14.76 13.45
C SER A 122 12.57 16.00 14.26
N ALA A 123 11.92 15.79 15.39
CA ALA A 123 11.46 16.88 16.27
C ALA A 123 12.61 17.67 16.93
N ALA A 124 13.72 16.98 17.23
CA ALA A 124 14.92 17.55 17.85
C ALA A 124 15.99 17.97 16.83
N ALA A 125 15.68 17.93 15.52
CA ALA A 125 16.67 18.20 14.47
C ALA A 125 17.17 19.64 14.51
N PRO A 126 18.50 19.88 14.63
CA PRO A 126 19.11 21.22 14.64
C PRO A 126 19.39 21.75 13.23
N SER A 127 19.25 20.92 12.18
CA SER A 127 19.50 21.28 10.78
C SER A 127 18.61 20.51 9.83
N MET A 128 18.47 21.02 8.60
CA MET A 128 17.72 20.34 7.53
C MET A 128 18.23 18.92 7.27
N LEU A 129 19.55 18.72 7.22
CA LEU A 129 20.14 17.38 7.02
C LEU A 129 19.74 16.40 8.12
N MET A 130 19.79 16.83 9.40
CA MET A 130 19.38 15.97 10.52
C MET A 130 17.87 15.69 10.49
N LEU A 131 17.06 16.65 10.06
CA LEU A 131 15.63 16.43 9.83
C LEU A 131 15.42 15.36 8.75
N ILE A 132 16.12 15.45 7.62
CA ILE A 132 16.04 14.47 6.52
C ILE A 132 16.44 13.07 7.00
N ILE A 133 17.53 12.96 7.79
CA ILE A 133 17.97 11.68 8.38
C ILE A 133 16.90 11.14 9.34
N GLY A 134 16.34 11.98 10.21
CA GLY A 134 15.25 11.62 11.10
C GLY A 134 14.01 11.14 10.33
N ARG A 135 13.67 11.78 9.22
CA ARG A 135 12.60 11.37 8.31
C ARG A 135 12.87 10.02 7.66
N GLY A 136 14.12 9.77 7.25
CA GLY A 136 14.54 8.46 6.75
C GLY A 136 14.35 7.36 7.81
N LEU A 137 14.79 7.60 9.03
CA LEU A 137 14.60 6.68 10.16
C LEU A 137 13.11 6.46 10.47
N GLN A 138 12.31 7.53 10.48
CA GLN A 138 10.87 7.46 10.66
C GLN A 138 10.19 6.64 9.55
N GLY A 139 10.64 6.77 8.30
CA GLY A 139 10.17 5.98 7.17
C GLY A 139 10.52 4.50 7.29
N ILE A 140 11.69 4.16 7.84
CA ILE A 140 12.04 2.77 8.14
C ILE A 140 11.00 2.14 9.08
N GLY A 141 10.55 2.83 10.12
CA GLY A 141 9.48 2.34 11.00
C GLY A 141 8.12 2.32 10.30
N GLY A 142 7.75 3.45 9.65
CA GLY A 142 6.45 3.64 9.00
C GLY A 142 6.14 2.64 7.89
N GLY A 143 7.16 2.21 7.13
CA GLY A 143 7.02 1.26 6.03
C GLY A 143 6.57 -0.14 6.45
N GLY A 144 6.78 -0.51 7.72
CA GLY A 144 6.31 -1.79 8.28
C GLY A 144 4.86 -1.78 8.71
N ILE A 145 4.30 -0.64 9.12
CA ILE A 145 3.01 -0.57 9.81
C ILE A 145 1.86 -1.12 8.97
N VAL A 146 1.72 -0.69 7.72
CA VAL A 146 0.62 -1.10 6.84
C VAL A 146 0.67 -2.59 6.47
N PRO A 147 1.78 -3.15 5.95
CA PRO A 147 1.84 -4.56 5.61
C PRO A 147 1.71 -5.47 6.83
N LEU A 148 2.23 -5.06 8.00
CA LEU A 148 2.05 -5.78 9.26
C LEU A 148 0.59 -5.79 9.70
N ALA A 149 -0.10 -4.64 9.64
CA ALA A 149 -1.52 -4.55 9.99
C ALA A 149 -2.37 -5.46 9.08
N GLN A 150 -2.12 -5.44 7.77
CA GLN A 150 -2.80 -6.32 6.81
C GLN A 150 -2.57 -7.81 7.12
N SER A 151 -1.34 -8.17 7.50
CA SER A 151 -0.99 -9.54 7.85
C SER A 151 -1.64 -9.99 9.16
N ILE A 152 -1.69 -9.11 10.17
CA ILE A 152 -2.35 -9.40 11.45
C ILE A 152 -3.87 -9.56 11.27
N ILE A 153 -4.50 -8.72 10.44
CA ILE A 153 -5.92 -8.90 10.10
C ILE A 153 -6.15 -10.26 9.44
N ALA A 154 -5.23 -10.69 8.58
CA ALA A 154 -5.32 -11.99 7.93
C ALA A 154 -5.16 -13.17 8.90
N ASP A 155 -4.40 -12.99 9.97
CA ASP A 155 -4.23 -14.01 11.01
C ASP A 155 -5.44 -14.04 11.97
N ALA A 156 -6.09 -12.88 12.21
CA ALA A 156 -7.17 -12.74 13.17
C ALA A 156 -8.57 -13.02 12.62
N VAL A 157 -8.77 -12.90 11.29
CA VAL A 157 -10.09 -12.88 10.66
C VAL A 157 -10.16 -13.86 9.48
N PRO A 158 -11.24 -14.65 9.33
CA PRO A 158 -11.46 -15.51 8.15
C PRO A 158 -11.47 -14.70 6.84
N PRO A 159 -10.97 -15.25 5.72
CA PRO A 159 -10.88 -14.55 4.44
C PRO A 159 -12.19 -13.87 4.00
N ARG A 160 -13.33 -14.52 4.19
CA ARG A 160 -14.66 -13.99 3.81
C ARG A 160 -15.03 -12.70 4.55
N GLU A 161 -14.59 -12.55 5.80
CA GLU A 161 -14.88 -11.37 6.63
C GLU A 161 -13.80 -10.28 6.52
N ARG A 162 -12.59 -10.60 6.05
CA ARG A 162 -11.46 -9.66 5.98
C ARG A 162 -11.77 -8.41 5.17
N GLY A 163 -12.51 -8.56 4.06
CA GLY A 163 -12.89 -7.44 3.21
C GLY A 163 -13.64 -6.34 3.96
N TYR A 164 -14.57 -6.75 4.83
CA TYR A 164 -15.32 -5.83 5.68
C TYR A 164 -14.39 -5.07 6.65
N TYR A 165 -13.46 -5.77 7.30
CA TYR A 165 -12.53 -5.14 8.22
C TYR A 165 -11.44 -4.32 7.52
N GLN A 166 -11.05 -4.69 6.29
CA GLN A 166 -10.14 -3.88 5.47
C GLN A 166 -10.79 -2.53 5.08
N ALA A 167 -12.10 -2.45 4.94
CA ALA A 167 -12.79 -1.19 4.70
C ALA A 167 -12.63 -0.20 5.86
N TYR A 168 -12.63 -0.66 7.11
CA TYR A 168 -12.34 0.21 8.27
C TYR A 168 -10.91 0.77 8.22
N THR A 169 -9.93 -0.02 7.79
CA THR A 169 -8.56 0.49 7.64
C THR A 169 -8.46 1.54 6.53
N GLY A 170 -9.29 1.42 5.48
CA GLY A 170 -9.42 2.45 4.45
C GLY A 170 -9.94 3.80 4.99
N SER A 171 -10.91 3.77 5.92
CA SER A 171 -11.47 4.99 6.54
C SER A 171 -10.43 5.78 7.35
N VAL A 172 -9.42 5.10 7.88
CA VAL A 172 -8.30 5.73 8.61
C VAL A 172 -7.55 6.73 7.75
N TRP A 173 -7.36 6.41 6.46
CA TRP A 173 -6.66 7.30 5.51
C TRP A 173 -7.44 8.57 5.23
N ILE A 174 -8.79 8.50 5.22
CA ILE A 174 -9.64 9.68 5.04
C ILE A 174 -9.53 10.61 6.24
N ILE A 175 -9.66 10.04 7.44
CA ILE A 175 -9.56 10.82 8.68
C ILE A 175 -8.17 11.49 8.75
N ALA A 176 -7.11 10.75 8.46
CA ALA A 176 -5.75 11.29 8.44
C ALA A 176 -5.55 12.33 7.33
N GLY A 177 -6.14 12.10 6.14
CA GLY A 177 -6.08 13.04 5.00
C GLY A 177 -6.78 14.36 5.28
N GLY A 178 -7.89 14.32 6.02
CA GLY A 178 -8.62 15.54 6.44
C GLY A 178 -7.99 16.25 7.65
N LEU A 179 -7.64 15.48 8.69
CA LEU A 179 -7.06 16.05 9.91
C LEU A 179 -5.61 16.52 9.72
N GLY A 180 -4.83 15.85 8.85
CA GLY A 180 -3.42 16.18 8.66
C GLY A 180 -3.15 17.62 8.27
N PRO A 181 -3.74 18.11 7.16
CA PRO A 181 -3.56 19.50 6.75
C PRO A 181 -4.05 20.51 7.78
N VAL A 182 -5.19 20.24 8.46
CA VAL A 182 -5.74 21.13 9.50
C VAL A 182 -4.79 21.19 10.69
N LEU A 183 -4.40 20.04 11.24
CA LEU A 183 -3.47 20.02 12.39
C LEU A 183 -2.11 20.58 12.02
N GLY A 184 -1.59 20.24 10.82
CA GLY A 184 -0.30 20.72 10.37
C GLY A 184 -0.29 22.24 10.14
N GLY A 185 -1.37 22.80 9.58
CA GLY A 185 -1.53 24.24 9.42
C GLY A 185 -1.59 24.97 10.76
N VAL A 186 -2.47 24.52 11.68
CA VAL A 186 -2.62 25.11 13.02
C VAL A 186 -1.29 25.06 13.81
N ILE A 187 -0.59 23.92 13.76
CA ILE A 187 0.69 23.77 14.46
C ILE A 187 1.76 24.68 13.83
N ALA A 188 1.82 24.74 12.49
CA ALA A 188 2.81 25.54 11.78
C ALA A 188 2.59 27.06 11.98
N GLU A 189 1.35 27.50 12.20
CA GLU A 189 0.97 28.89 12.39
C GLU A 189 1.10 29.36 13.84
N HIS A 190 0.66 28.53 14.81
CA HIS A 190 0.54 28.93 16.21
C HIS A 190 1.59 28.32 17.14
N LEU A 191 2.30 27.28 16.70
CA LEU A 191 3.28 26.56 17.48
C LEU A 191 4.61 26.43 16.71
N HIS A 192 5.61 25.81 17.34
CA HIS A 192 6.85 25.48 16.66
C HIS A 192 6.65 24.27 15.73
N TRP A 193 7.19 24.31 14.51
CA TRP A 193 7.04 23.26 13.49
C TRP A 193 7.38 21.85 14.02
N SER A 194 8.33 21.73 14.97
CA SER A 194 8.73 20.43 15.53
C SER A 194 7.60 19.70 16.27
N MET A 195 6.54 20.44 16.72
CA MET A 195 5.40 19.84 17.40
C MET A 195 4.65 18.84 16.52
N ILE A 196 4.74 18.97 15.19
CA ILE A 196 4.20 17.98 14.23
C ILE A 196 4.82 16.61 14.47
N PHE A 197 6.12 16.56 14.74
CA PHE A 197 6.84 15.32 15.00
C PHE A 197 6.68 14.85 16.46
N TRP A 198 6.66 15.80 17.43
CA TRP A 198 6.38 15.45 18.83
C TRP A 198 4.99 14.85 19.03
N LEU A 199 3.98 15.27 18.28
CA LEU A 199 2.62 14.70 18.30
C LEU A 199 2.62 13.20 17.99
N ASN A 200 3.51 12.75 17.13
CA ASN A 200 3.61 11.33 16.76
C ASN A 200 4.10 10.46 17.93
N VAL A 201 4.88 10.98 18.87
CA VAL A 201 5.47 10.20 19.97
C VAL A 201 4.39 9.65 20.91
N PRO A 202 3.48 10.46 21.51
CA PRO A 202 2.42 9.90 22.35
C PRO A 202 1.45 9.00 21.59
N LEU A 203 1.16 9.30 20.31
CA LEU A 203 0.31 8.45 19.48
C LEU A 203 0.97 7.10 19.20
N ALA A 204 2.29 7.08 18.92
CA ALA A 204 3.05 5.84 18.72
C ALA A 204 3.12 4.99 20.00
N LEU A 205 3.29 5.63 21.16
CA LEU A 205 3.25 4.95 22.47
C LEU A 205 1.88 4.32 22.72
N ALA A 206 0.79 5.05 22.45
CA ALA A 206 -0.56 4.53 22.58
C ALA A 206 -0.81 3.35 21.63
N ALA A 207 -0.40 3.49 20.35
CA ALA A 207 -0.49 2.41 19.37
C ALA A 207 0.34 1.17 19.79
N ALA A 208 1.56 1.38 20.28
CA ALA A 208 2.42 0.30 20.78
C ALA A 208 1.82 -0.40 22.01
N PHE A 209 1.28 0.36 22.95
CA PHE A 209 0.62 -0.20 24.14
C PHE A 209 -0.60 -1.04 23.77
N LEU A 210 -1.49 -0.50 22.91
CA LEU A 210 -2.66 -1.23 22.44
C LEU A 210 -2.26 -2.47 21.66
N SER A 211 -1.34 -2.36 20.71
CA SER A 211 -0.83 -3.49 19.93
C SER A 211 -0.18 -4.55 20.85
N HIS A 212 0.64 -4.14 21.83
CA HIS A 212 1.26 -5.05 22.77
C HIS A 212 0.23 -5.87 23.55
N ARG A 213 -0.85 -5.22 24.05
CA ARG A 213 -1.89 -5.87 24.84
C ARG A 213 -2.76 -6.81 24.01
N GLN A 214 -3.16 -6.35 22.83
CA GLN A 214 -4.15 -7.04 22.01
C GLN A 214 -3.55 -8.18 21.17
N LEU A 215 -2.32 -8.01 20.66
CA LEU A 215 -1.64 -9.02 19.84
C LEU A 215 -1.08 -10.20 20.67
N ARG A 216 -1.21 -10.18 22.00
CA ARG A 216 -0.99 -11.39 22.82
C ARG A 216 -1.97 -12.51 22.50
N LEU A 217 -3.14 -12.16 21.97
CA LEU A 217 -4.21 -13.09 21.62
C LEU A 217 -4.01 -13.76 20.25
N VAL A 218 -3.08 -13.25 19.43
CA VAL A 218 -2.78 -13.82 18.11
C VAL A 218 -1.68 -14.87 18.27
N PRO A 219 -1.85 -16.10 17.77
CA PRO A 219 -0.86 -17.16 17.87
C PRO A 219 0.47 -16.75 17.25
N VAL A 220 1.56 -17.00 17.96
CA VAL A 220 2.92 -16.72 17.49
C VAL A 220 3.50 -17.98 16.87
N HIS A 221 3.83 -17.94 15.60
CA HIS A 221 4.52 -19.02 14.90
C HIS A 221 5.97 -18.59 14.65
N GLU A 222 6.83 -18.85 15.64
CA GLU A 222 8.26 -18.62 15.47
C GLU A 222 8.89 -19.72 14.62
N ARG A 223 9.70 -19.34 13.64
CA ARG A 223 10.47 -20.27 12.82
C ARG A 223 11.88 -19.77 12.59
N SER A 224 12.83 -20.69 12.75
CA SER A 224 14.24 -20.45 12.41
C SER A 224 14.42 -20.50 10.89
N HIS A 225 14.36 -19.35 10.24
CA HIS A 225 14.77 -19.19 8.82
C HIS A 225 15.92 -18.19 8.75
N LYS A 226 16.85 -18.42 7.83
CA LYS A 226 17.93 -17.47 7.57
C LYS A 226 17.40 -16.31 6.72
N ILE A 227 17.80 -15.09 7.07
CA ILE A 227 17.45 -13.88 6.32
C ILE A 227 18.46 -13.74 5.18
N ASP A 228 17.95 -13.63 3.95
CA ASP A 228 18.75 -13.25 2.80
C ASP A 228 19.00 -11.73 2.79
N VAL A 229 20.01 -11.31 3.55
CA VAL A 229 20.40 -9.90 3.67
C VAL A 229 20.87 -9.35 2.33
N THR A 230 21.61 -10.15 1.56
CA THR A 230 22.15 -9.72 0.26
C THR A 230 21.02 -9.43 -0.74
N GLY A 231 20.04 -10.34 -0.87
CA GLY A 231 18.88 -10.13 -1.73
C GLY A 231 18.05 -8.92 -1.28
N ALA A 232 17.85 -8.73 0.03
CA ALA A 232 17.16 -7.58 0.56
C ALA A 232 17.87 -6.26 0.19
N LEU A 233 19.19 -6.16 0.41
CA LEU A 233 19.97 -4.96 0.09
C LEU A 233 19.98 -4.66 -1.40
N LEU A 234 20.13 -5.67 -2.27
CA LEU A 234 20.09 -5.50 -3.72
C LEU A 234 18.73 -4.94 -4.19
N MET A 235 17.62 -5.53 -3.71
CA MET A 235 16.27 -5.05 -4.04
C MET A 235 16.05 -3.62 -3.54
N MET A 236 16.49 -3.33 -2.31
CA MET A 236 16.39 -1.99 -1.72
C MET A 236 17.18 -0.97 -2.53
N ALA A 237 18.43 -1.27 -2.89
CA ALA A 237 19.27 -0.37 -3.68
C ALA A 237 18.70 -0.13 -5.09
N ALA A 238 18.19 -1.19 -5.75
CA ALA A 238 17.54 -1.07 -7.05
C ALA A 238 16.30 -0.17 -7.00
N ALA A 239 15.45 -0.34 -5.98
CA ALA A 239 14.25 0.46 -5.78
C ALA A 239 14.58 1.92 -5.42
N VAL A 240 15.60 2.16 -4.59
CA VAL A 240 16.08 3.51 -4.27
C VAL A 240 16.53 4.23 -5.55
N ALA A 241 17.35 3.59 -6.37
CA ALA A 241 17.83 4.17 -7.63
C ALA A 241 16.65 4.50 -8.58
N LEU A 242 15.66 3.60 -8.68
CA LEU A 242 14.46 3.84 -9.49
C LEU A 242 13.60 4.99 -8.96
N LEU A 243 13.32 5.00 -7.66
CA LEU A 243 12.52 6.05 -7.04
C LEU A 243 13.19 7.42 -7.15
N LEU A 244 14.52 7.49 -7.00
CA LEU A 244 15.28 8.72 -7.21
C LEU A 244 15.21 9.18 -8.67
N ALA A 245 15.35 8.27 -9.65
CA ALA A 245 15.22 8.60 -11.06
C ALA A 245 13.82 9.18 -11.36
N LEU A 246 12.76 8.56 -10.85
CA LEU A 246 11.38 9.01 -11.05
C LEU A 246 11.07 10.32 -10.33
N THR A 247 11.66 10.56 -9.16
CA THR A 247 11.41 11.78 -8.36
C THR A 247 12.22 12.98 -8.86
N TRP A 248 13.44 12.76 -9.32
CA TRP A 248 14.33 13.82 -9.79
C TRP A 248 14.15 14.12 -11.27
N GLY A 249 13.63 13.15 -12.05
CA GLY A 249 13.35 13.33 -13.47
C GLY A 249 12.32 14.43 -13.70
N GLY A 250 12.70 15.42 -14.50
CA GLY A 250 11.87 16.59 -14.83
C GLY A 250 11.80 17.64 -13.72
N THR A 251 12.17 17.32 -12.46
CA THR A 251 12.12 18.28 -11.35
C THR A 251 13.50 18.87 -11.03
N ARG A 252 14.50 18.02 -10.78
CA ARG A 252 15.88 18.43 -10.47
C ARG A 252 16.80 18.35 -11.68
N PHE A 253 16.59 17.36 -12.54
CA PHE A 253 17.35 17.11 -13.76
C PHE A 253 16.41 16.85 -14.94
N PRO A 254 16.72 17.32 -16.17
CA PRO A 254 15.97 16.93 -17.35
C PRO A 254 15.90 15.41 -17.51
N TRP A 255 14.80 14.89 -18.05
CA TRP A 255 14.61 13.44 -18.21
C TRP A 255 15.73 12.76 -19.03
N LEU A 256 16.25 13.45 -20.05
CA LEU A 256 17.34 12.95 -20.92
C LEU A 256 18.75 13.31 -20.38
N SER A 257 18.86 13.70 -19.11
CA SER A 257 20.17 14.01 -18.50
C SER A 257 20.97 12.74 -18.20
N GLN A 258 22.28 12.87 -18.18
CA GLN A 258 23.20 11.78 -17.82
C GLN A 258 22.92 11.25 -16.41
N GLN A 259 22.56 12.12 -15.46
CA GLN A 259 22.25 11.74 -14.08
C GLN A 259 21.04 10.80 -14.00
N ILE A 260 19.96 11.12 -14.71
CA ILE A 260 18.73 10.28 -14.76
C ILE A 260 19.01 8.98 -15.51
N ALA A 261 19.73 9.03 -16.62
CA ALA A 261 20.14 7.83 -17.37
C ALA A 261 21.00 6.89 -16.51
N LEU A 262 21.96 7.43 -15.73
CA LEU A 262 22.77 6.63 -14.81
C LEU A 262 21.94 6.00 -13.68
N LEU A 263 20.95 6.70 -13.12
CA LEU A 263 20.06 6.15 -12.10
C LEU A 263 19.19 5.01 -12.65
N PHE A 264 18.64 5.15 -13.88
CA PHE A 264 17.92 4.07 -14.54
C PHE A 264 18.83 2.88 -14.86
N ALA A 265 20.05 3.13 -15.35
CA ALA A 265 21.03 2.08 -15.62
C ALA A 265 21.45 1.35 -14.35
N ALA A 266 21.71 2.09 -13.26
CA ALA A 266 22.02 1.52 -11.95
C ALA A 266 20.87 0.67 -11.41
N SER A 267 19.62 1.16 -11.49
CA SER A 267 18.43 0.41 -11.09
C SER A 267 18.27 -0.87 -11.91
N ALA A 268 18.41 -0.80 -13.23
CA ALA A 268 18.31 -1.96 -14.11
C ALA A 268 19.40 -3.00 -13.81
N LEU A 269 20.65 -2.57 -13.62
CA LEU A 269 21.76 -3.44 -13.28
C LEU A 269 21.56 -4.12 -11.92
N LEU A 270 21.18 -3.34 -10.88
CA LEU A 270 20.91 -3.88 -9.55
C LEU A 270 19.73 -4.84 -9.55
N THR A 271 18.68 -4.56 -10.34
CA THR A 271 17.54 -5.47 -10.53
C THR A 271 17.98 -6.76 -11.22
N ALA A 272 18.83 -6.70 -12.25
CA ALA A 272 19.37 -7.88 -12.91
C ALA A 272 20.21 -8.73 -11.94
N ILE A 273 21.09 -8.09 -11.15
CA ILE A 273 21.88 -8.77 -10.12
C ILE A 273 20.97 -9.38 -9.05
N PHE A 274 19.92 -8.68 -8.61
CA PHE A 274 18.94 -9.20 -7.67
C PHE A 274 18.22 -10.43 -8.20
N ILE A 275 17.73 -10.40 -9.45
CA ILE A 275 17.07 -11.55 -10.09
C ILE A 275 18.05 -12.74 -10.18
N TRP A 276 19.28 -12.51 -10.62
CA TRP A 276 20.32 -13.53 -10.68
C TRP A 276 20.61 -14.16 -9.31
N TRP A 277 20.68 -13.32 -8.24
CA TRP A 277 20.88 -13.76 -6.87
C TRP A 277 19.72 -14.61 -6.37
N VAL A 278 18.48 -14.15 -6.53
CA VAL A 278 17.25 -14.84 -6.09
C VAL A 278 17.11 -16.22 -6.75
N LEU A 279 17.54 -16.37 -8.03
CA LEU A 279 17.53 -17.65 -8.74
C LEU A 279 18.52 -18.68 -8.16
N ARG A 280 19.54 -18.23 -7.40
CA ARG A 280 20.59 -19.08 -6.82
C ARG A 280 20.50 -19.22 -5.31
N ALA A 281 19.86 -18.29 -4.62
CA ALA A 281 19.72 -18.30 -3.18
C ALA A 281 18.88 -19.51 -2.72
N ARG A 282 19.34 -20.22 -1.67
CA ARG A 282 18.61 -21.35 -1.08
C ARG A 282 17.30 -20.91 -0.42
N GLU A 283 17.31 -19.77 0.26
CA GLU A 283 16.15 -19.14 0.91
C GLU A 283 16.05 -17.67 0.45
N PRO A 284 15.53 -17.41 -0.76
CA PRO A 284 15.54 -16.06 -1.30
C PRO A 284 14.69 -15.10 -0.44
N PHE A 285 15.11 -13.83 -0.40
CA PHE A 285 14.40 -12.77 0.30
C PHE A 285 12.95 -12.67 -0.18
N LEU A 286 12.73 -12.64 -1.50
CA LEU A 286 11.41 -12.68 -2.12
C LEU A 286 11.26 -14.01 -2.89
N PRO A 287 10.49 -14.99 -2.37
CA PRO A 287 10.31 -16.26 -3.05
C PRO A 287 9.66 -16.11 -4.42
N LEU A 288 10.29 -16.61 -5.48
CA LEU A 288 9.76 -16.56 -6.84
C LEU A 288 8.39 -17.22 -6.97
N ALA A 289 8.07 -18.20 -6.11
CA ALA A 289 6.76 -18.85 -6.07
C ALA A 289 5.62 -17.84 -5.81
N ILE A 290 5.85 -16.82 -4.97
CA ILE A 290 4.90 -15.74 -4.72
C ILE A 290 4.73 -14.89 -5.97
N MET A 291 5.83 -14.53 -6.63
CA MET A 291 5.80 -13.72 -7.85
C MET A 291 5.22 -14.45 -9.07
N LYS A 292 5.33 -15.78 -9.11
CA LYS A 292 4.70 -16.61 -10.16
C LYS A 292 3.20 -16.80 -9.94
N ASN A 293 2.67 -16.53 -8.74
CA ASN A 293 1.24 -16.66 -8.46
C ASN A 293 0.44 -15.66 -9.31
N PRO A 294 -0.51 -16.11 -10.15
CA PRO A 294 -1.26 -15.23 -11.05
C PRO A 294 -2.11 -14.19 -10.28
N VAL A 295 -2.67 -14.56 -9.13
CA VAL A 295 -3.45 -13.64 -8.28
C VAL A 295 -2.55 -12.53 -7.71
N MET A 296 -1.33 -12.88 -7.27
CA MET A 296 -0.36 -11.89 -6.77
C MET A 296 0.05 -10.90 -7.86
N ARG A 297 0.36 -11.39 -9.08
CA ARG A 297 0.77 -10.53 -10.20
C ARG A 297 -0.36 -9.59 -10.63
N ALA A 298 -1.51 -10.18 -10.94
CA ALA A 298 -2.66 -9.42 -11.42
C ALA A 298 -3.18 -8.46 -10.34
N GLY A 299 -3.34 -8.92 -9.09
CA GLY A 299 -3.79 -8.08 -7.98
C GLY A 299 -2.83 -6.92 -7.68
N SER A 300 -1.51 -7.19 -7.66
CA SER A 300 -0.52 -6.11 -7.46
C SER A 300 -0.57 -5.08 -8.59
N LEU A 301 -0.71 -5.49 -9.85
CA LEU A 301 -0.82 -4.58 -10.99
C LEU A 301 -2.12 -3.77 -10.93
N THR A 302 -3.26 -4.40 -10.63
CA THR A 302 -4.54 -3.71 -10.42
C THR A 302 -4.42 -2.61 -9.37
N SER A 303 -3.91 -2.98 -8.17
CA SER A 303 -3.76 -2.04 -7.06
C SER A 303 -2.77 -0.91 -7.37
N ALA A 304 -1.68 -1.23 -8.07
CA ALA A 304 -0.63 -0.29 -8.46
C ALA A 304 -1.14 0.77 -9.43
N CYS A 305 -1.82 0.35 -10.51
CA CYS A 305 -2.37 1.27 -11.51
C CYS A 305 -3.50 2.14 -10.93
N ALA A 306 -4.45 1.54 -10.20
CA ALA A 306 -5.55 2.27 -9.59
C ALA A 306 -5.04 3.31 -8.57
N GLN A 307 -4.14 2.91 -7.67
CA GLN A 307 -3.55 3.82 -6.68
C GLN A 307 -2.69 4.90 -7.32
N GLY A 308 -1.93 4.57 -8.37
CA GLY A 308 -1.11 5.52 -9.11
C GLY A 308 -1.95 6.62 -9.74
N VAL A 309 -3.09 6.26 -10.35
CA VAL A 309 -4.05 7.23 -10.89
C VAL A 309 -4.65 8.09 -9.79
N ALA A 310 -5.08 7.50 -8.67
CA ALA A 310 -5.65 8.27 -7.56
C ALA A 310 -4.65 9.29 -7.01
N ILE A 311 -3.39 8.90 -6.77
CA ILE A 311 -2.33 9.81 -6.30
C ILE A 311 -2.04 10.86 -7.38
N GLY A 312 -1.90 10.47 -8.65
CA GLY A 312 -1.65 11.39 -9.74
C GLY A 312 -2.75 12.46 -9.85
N LEU A 313 -4.01 12.06 -9.86
CA LEU A 313 -5.12 13.01 -9.90
C LEU A 313 -5.18 13.90 -8.65
N THR A 314 -4.84 13.38 -7.47
CA THR A 314 -4.75 14.18 -6.25
C THR A 314 -3.68 15.28 -6.35
N ILE A 315 -2.62 15.07 -7.12
CA ILE A 315 -1.54 16.06 -7.35
C ILE A 315 -1.90 17.02 -8.48
N TYR A 316 -2.40 16.51 -9.63
CA TYR A 316 -2.55 17.31 -10.85
C TYR A 316 -3.90 18.02 -10.98
N VAL A 317 -4.98 17.51 -10.36
CA VAL A 317 -6.30 18.16 -10.43
C VAL A 317 -6.36 19.52 -9.69
N PRO A 318 -5.72 19.73 -8.54
CA PRO A 318 -5.64 21.09 -7.98
C PRO A 318 -4.95 22.07 -8.92
N ILE A 319 -3.85 21.66 -9.55
CA ILE A 319 -3.13 22.47 -10.51
C ILE A 319 -4.02 22.78 -11.73
N TYR A 320 -4.82 21.80 -12.17
CA TYR A 320 -5.82 22.01 -13.22
C TYR A 320 -6.85 23.05 -12.80
N TYR A 321 -7.39 22.99 -11.57
CA TYR A 321 -8.37 23.94 -11.09
C TYR A 321 -7.79 25.35 -10.99
N GLU A 322 -6.55 25.51 -10.52
CA GLU A 322 -5.88 26.81 -10.43
C GLU A 322 -5.60 27.39 -11.82
N LEU A 323 -5.07 26.59 -12.74
CA LEU A 323 -4.61 27.07 -14.04
C LEU A 323 -5.72 27.24 -15.08
N VAL A 324 -6.72 26.34 -15.10
CA VAL A 324 -7.78 26.33 -16.10
C VAL A 324 -9.01 27.08 -15.62
N HIS A 325 -9.39 26.93 -14.34
CA HIS A 325 -10.58 27.57 -13.77
C HIS A 325 -10.29 28.82 -12.94
N GLY A 326 -9.01 29.13 -12.67
CA GLY A 326 -8.63 30.31 -11.88
C GLY A 326 -9.04 30.23 -10.41
N LEU A 327 -9.24 29.03 -9.85
CA LEU A 327 -9.60 28.85 -8.46
C LEU A 327 -8.43 29.18 -7.54
N SER A 328 -8.73 29.59 -6.31
CA SER A 328 -7.71 29.70 -5.26
C SER A 328 -7.17 28.32 -4.87
N ALA A 329 -5.97 28.26 -4.29
CA ALA A 329 -5.39 27.01 -3.77
C ALA A 329 -6.31 26.35 -2.72
N SER A 330 -7.01 27.15 -1.89
CA SER A 330 -7.99 26.66 -0.92
C SER A 330 -9.19 26.01 -1.60
N ASP A 331 -9.79 26.68 -2.60
CA ASP A 331 -10.98 26.15 -3.30
C ASP A 331 -10.63 24.91 -4.12
N SER A 332 -9.43 24.87 -4.73
CA SER A 332 -8.89 23.71 -5.44
C SER A 332 -8.72 22.51 -4.51
N GLY A 333 -8.27 22.74 -3.28
CA GLY A 333 -8.17 21.71 -2.24
C GLY A 333 -9.54 21.19 -1.80
N ILE A 334 -10.54 22.07 -1.63
CA ILE A 334 -11.92 21.69 -1.29
C ILE A 334 -12.55 20.87 -2.42
N ALA A 335 -12.32 21.24 -3.67
CA ALA A 335 -12.82 20.53 -4.84
C ALA A 335 -12.25 19.10 -4.99
N LEU A 336 -11.17 18.75 -4.29
CA LEU A 336 -10.62 17.39 -4.21
C LEU A 336 -11.25 16.50 -3.13
N ILE A 337 -12.02 17.06 -2.22
CA ILE A 337 -12.66 16.30 -1.13
C ILE A 337 -13.39 15.04 -1.65
N PRO A 338 -14.12 15.07 -2.79
CA PRO A 338 -14.84 13.91 -3.30
C PRO A 338 -13.95 12.68 -3.56
N ILE A 339 -12.71 12.83 -4.07
CA ILE A 339 -11.84 11.67 -4.34
C ILE A 339 -11.49 10.94 -3.03
N VAL A 340 -11.27 11.68 -1.95
CA VAL A 340 -10.91 11.12 -0.65
C VAL A 340 -12.13 10.50 0.03
N ILE A 341 -13.24 11.23 0.12
CA ILE A 341 -14.46 10.77 0.82
C ILE A 341 -15.04 9.53 0.14
N MET A 342 -15.11 9.48 -1.20
CA MET A 342 -15.72 8.38 -1.94
C MET A 342 -14.90 7.08 -1.92
N THR A 343 -13.66 7.11 -1.50
CA THR A 343 -12.84 5.91 -1.28
C THR A 343 -13.46 4.98 -0.21
N THR A 344 -14.03 5.52 0.87
CA THR A 344 -14.66 4.71 1.93
C THR A 344 -15.93 3.99 1.48
N PRO A 345 -16.94 4.63 0.90
CA PRO A 345 -18.10 3.94 0.35
C PRO A 345 -17.71 2.82 -0.63
N GLY A 346 -16.72 3.06 -1.51
CA GLY A 346 -16.19 2.05 -2.41
C GLY A 346 -15.65 0.83 -1.66
N SER A 347 -14.81 1.06 -0.65
CA SER A 347 -14.23 -0.01 0.18
C SER A 347 -15.29 -0.79 0.95
N PHE A 348 -16.27 -0.11 1.57
CA PHE A 348 -17.34 -0.76 2.30
C PHE A 348 -18.28 -1.57 1.40
N LEU A 349 -18.60 -1.05 0.21
CA LEU A 349 -19.40 -1.77 -0.78
C LEU A 349 -18.73 -3.08 -1.16
N SER A 350 -17.44 -3.05 -1.54
CA SER A 350 -16.69 -4.25 -1.88
C SER A 350 -16.49 -5.19 -0.70
N GLY A 351 -16.23 -4.65 0.50
CA GLY A 351 -16.14 -5.45 1.72
C GLY A 351 -17.44 -6.21 2.02
N ARG A 352 -18.60 -5.56 1.82
CA ARG A 352 -19.91 -6.22 1.93
C ARG A 352 -20.16 -7.24 0.83
N CYS A 353 -19.82 -6.93 -0.42
CA CYS A 353 -19.92 -7.88 -1.52
C CYS A 353 -19.16 -9.18 -1.21
N MET A 354 -17.97 -9.09 -0.61
CA MET A 354 -17.17 -10.26 -0.21
C MET A 354 -17.84 -11.13 0.87
N LEU A 355 -18.69 -10.53 1.73
CA LEU A 355 -19.43 -11.28 2.75
C LEU A 355 -20.57 -12.11 2.16
N TYR A 356 -21.27 -11.56 1.17
CA TYR A 356 -22.55 -12.11 0.71
C TYR A 356 -22.48 -12.73 -0.69
N LEU A 357 -21.52 -12.31 -1.54
CA LEU A 357 -21.41 -12.75 -2.92
C LEU A 357 -20.21 -13.68 -3.10
N ASP A 358 -20.41 -14.74 -3.87
CA ASP A 358 -19.31 -15.64 -4.26
C ASP A 358 -18.44 -15.00 -5.36
N HIS A 359 -19.04 -14.16 -6.21
CA HIS A 359 -18.36 -13.37 -7.23
C HIS A 359 -18.07 -11.94 -6.76
N TYR A 360 -17.09 -11.78 -5.90
CA TYR A 360 -16.75 -10.50 -5.26
C TYR A 360 -15.99 -9.51 -6.15
N LYS A 361 -15.47 -9.95 -7.30
CA LYS A 361 -14.78 -9.09 -8.28
C LYS A 361 -15.69 -8.10 -9.00
N TRP A 362 -17.00 -8.37 -9.07
CA TRP A 362 -17.94 -7.50 -9.77
C TRP A 362 -17.99 -6.08 -9.22
N ALA A 363 -17.91 -5.93 -7.89
CA ALA A 363 -17.98 -4.60 -7.28
C ALA A 363 -16.83 -3.67 -7.76
N PRO A 364 -15.54 -4.04 -7.63
CA PRO A 364 -14.47 -3.19 -8.14
C PRO A 364 -14.44 -3.11 -9.67
N LEU A 365 -14.87 -4.13 -10.42
CA LEU A 365 -14.96 -4.05 -11.88
C LEU A 365 -15.93 -2.95 -12.32
N ILE A 366 -17.14 -2.93 -11.76
CA ILE A 366 -18.15 -1.91 -12.08
C ILE A 366 -17.63 -0.53 -11.68
N MET A 367 -17.12 -0.37 -10.45
CA MET A 367 -16.70 0.94 -9.95
C MET A 367 -15.49 1.50 -10.70
N LEU A 368 -14.50 0.66 -11.04
CA LEU A 368 -13.36 1.08 -11.87
C LEU A 368 -13.79 1.39 -13.30
N SER A 369 -14.76 0.66 -13.86
CA SER A 369 -15.29 0.95 -15.20
C SER A 369 -16.02 2.30 -15.22
N VAL A 370 -16.86 2.57 -14.21
CA VAL A 370 -17.52 3.87 -14.05
C VAL A 370 -16.49 4.99 -13.92
N ALA A 371 -15.46 4.80 -13.09
CA ALA A 371 -14.35 5.75 -12.94
C ALA A 371 -13.63 6.00 -14.26
N THR A 372 -13.37 4.93 -15.04
CA THR A 372 -12.69 5.04 -16.34
C THR A 372 -13.51 5.85 -17.34
N VAL A 373 -14.80 5.57 -17.45
CA VAL A 373 -15.73 6.33 -18.34
C VAL A 373 -15.82 7.78 -17.89
N ALA A 374 -15.91 8.03 -16.58
CA ALA A 374 -15.96 9.38 -16.03
C ALA A 374 -14.68 10.18 -16.32
N VAL A 375 -13.49 9.58 -16.16
CA VAL A 375 -12.23 10.26 -16.52
C VAL A 375 -12.10 10.43 -18.02
N ALA A 376 -12.57 9.46 -18.83
CA ALA A 376 -12.59 9.58 -20.29
C ALA A 376 -13.45 10.77 -20.77
N PHE A 377 -14.53 11.10 -20.08
CA PHE A 377 -15.30 12.32 -20.35
C PHE A 377 -14.41 13.56 -20.27
N LEU A 378 -13.52 13.69 -19.27
CA LEU A 378 -12.61 14.84 -19.15
C LEU A 378 -11.51 14.87 -20.23
N VAL A 379 -11.24 13.75 -20.91
CA VAL A 379 -10.33 13.74 -22.07
C VAL A 379 -10.96 14.49 -23.25
N PHE A 380 -12.28 14.33 -23.45
CA PHE A 380 -13.02 14.95 -24.56
C PHE A 380 -13.50 16.37 -24.23
N ASP A 381 -13.83 16.63 -22.96
CA ASP A 381 -14.23 17.95 -22.47
C ASP A 381 -13.32 18.43 -21.32
N PRO A 382 -12.09 18.88 -21.64
CA PRO A 382 -11.14 19.34 -20.63
C PRO A 382 -11.49 20.73 -20.05
N LEU A 383 -12.57 21.37 -20.45
CA LEU A 383 -13.11 22.61 -19.90
C LEU A 383 -14.37 22.36 -19.06
N ALA A 384 -14.67 21.11 -18.74
CA ALA A 384 -15.82 20.73 -17.92
C ALA A 384 -15.88 21.52 -16.62
N PRO A 385 -17.09 21.91 -16.15
CA PRO A 385 -17.23 22.75 -14.95
C PRO A 385 -16.69 22.04 -13.70
N VAL A 386 -16.25 22.82 -12.71
CA VAL A 386 -15.60 22.35 -11.47
C VAL A 386 -16.37 21.21 -10.78
N TRP A 387 -17.72 21.32 -10.69
CA TRP A 387 -18.56 20.30 -10.09
C TRP A 387 -18.51 18.96 -10.83
N ALA A 388 -18.39 18.99 -12.17
CA ALA A 388 -18.28 17.76 -12.98
C ALA A 388 -16.94 17.07 -12.75
N VAL A 389 -15.84 17.84 -12.71
CA VAL A 389 -14.50 17.30 -12.40
C VAL A 389 -14.46 16.76 -10.97
N ALA A 390 -15.09 17.43 -10.00
CA ALA A 390 -15.21 16.96 -8.62
C ALA A 390 -15.99 15.63 -8.53
N LEU A 391 -17.07 15.49 -9.32
CA LEU A 391 -17.83 14.25 -9.42
C LEU A 391 -16.99 13.12 -10.04
N VAL A 392 -16.26 13.39 -11.13
CA VAL A 392 -15.37 12.43 -11.78
C VAL A 392 -14.30 11.95 -10.82
N THR A 393 -13.64 12.85 -10.09
CA THR A 393 -12.64 12.46 -9.09
C THR A 393 -13.26 11.64 -7.94
N GLY A 394 -14.51 11.90 -7.57
CA GLY A 394 -15.28 11.08 -6.64
C GLY A 394 -15.46 9.63 -7.12
N PHE A 395 -15.81 9.43 -8.40
CA PHE A 395 -15.89 8.09 -8.98
C PHE A 395 -14.52 7.39 -9.00
N VAL A 396 -13.43 8.10 -9.25
CA VAL A 396 -12.07 7.54 -9.13
C VAL A 396 -11.79 7.09 -7.70
N GLY A 397 -12.13 7.91 -6.70
CA GLY A 397 -12.04 7.52 -5.29
C GLY A 397 -12.82 6.25 -4.99
N MET A 398 -14.07 6.16 -5.46
CA MET A 398 -14.94 5.00 -5.27
C MET A 398 -14.38 3.74 -5.95
N GLY A 399 -13.86 3.86 -7.18
CA GLY A 399 -13.23 2.77 -7.93
C GLY A 399 -11.98 2.22 -7.24
N THR A 400 -11.06 3.11 -6.87
CA THR A 400 -9.82 2.73 -6.19
C THR A 400 -10.09 2.17 -4.78
N GLY A 401 -11.01 2.79 -4.03
CA GLY A 401 -11.45 2.31 -2.74
C GLY A 401 -12.04 0.91 -2.81
N SER A 402 -12.87 0.63 -3.83
CA SER A 402 -13.48 -0.70 -4.00
C SER A 402 -12.47 -1.80 -4.36
N SER A 403 -11.40 -1.48 -5.08
CA SER A 403 -10.38 -2.44 -5.49
C SER A 403 -9.49 -2.90 -4.33
N TYR A 404 -9.24 -2.02 -3.35
CA TYR A 404 -8.29 -2.26 -2.27
C TYR A 404 -8.59 -3.50 -1.40
N PRO A 405 -9.79 -3.67 -0.79
CA PRO A 405 -10.09 -4.84 0.03
C PRO A 405 -10.11 -6.12 -0.81
N VAL A 406 -10.65 -6.07 -2.04
CA VAL A 406 -10.74 -7.24 -2.91
C VAL A 406 -9.37 -7.76 -3.29
N VAL A 407 -8.48 -6.90 -3.78
CA VAL A 407 -7.11 -7.29 -4.15
C VAL A 407 -6.34 -7.81 -2.94
N THR A 408 -6.40 -7.09 -1.82
CA THR A 408 -5.68 -7.48 -0.60
C THR A 408 -6.10 -8.86 -0.11
N VAL A 409 -7.40 -9.11 0.00
CA VAL A 409 -7.93 -10.40 0.49
C VAL A 409 -7.70 -11.51 -0.53
N SER A 410 -7.84 -11.25 -1.83
CA SER A 410 -7.56 -12.24 -2.88
C SER A 410 -6.10 -12.72 -2.82
N ILE A 411 -5.14 -11.82 -2.65
CA ILE A 411 -3.73 -12.17 -2.49
C ILE A 411 -3.52 -12.98 -1.21
N GLN A 412 -4.09 -12.55 -0.07
CA GLN A 412 -4.01 -13.27 1.20
C GLN A 412 -4.60 -14.69 1.11
N ASN A 413 -5.68 -14.87 0.33
CA ASN A 413 -6.33 -16.16 0.13
C ASN A 413 -5.57 -17.07 -0.85
N ALA A 414 -4.74 -16.49 -1.73
CA ALA A 414 -4.01 -17.20 -2.78
C ALA A 414 -2.61 -17.67 -2.37
N VAL A 415 -2.06 -17.16 -1.26
CA VAL A 415 -0.75 -17.53 -0.74
C VAL A 415 -0.84 -18.44 0.48
N ALA A 416 0.23 -19.18 0.78
CA ALA A 416 0.31 -19.96 2.00
C ALA A 416 0.27 -19.02 3.23
N HIS A 417 -0.40 -19.45 4.31
CA HIS A 417 -0.54 -18.64 5.54
C HIS A 417 0.80 -18.08 6.05
N ARG A 418 1.83 -18.92 6.02
CA ARG A 418 3.21 -18.56 6.39
C ARG A 418 3.90 -17.53 5.50
N GLN A 419 3.31 -17.17 4.36
CA GLN A 419 3.86 -16.23 3.38
C GLN A 419 3.03 -14.94 3.27
N ILE A 420 2.00 -14.80 4.10
CA ILE A 420 1.10 -13.63 4.05
C ILE A 420 1.89 -12.34 4.30
N GLY A 421 2.80 -12.33 5.28
CA GLY A 421 3.60 -11.14 5.60
C GLY A 421 4.43 -10.66 4.41
N ILE A 422 5.21 -11.57 3.82
CA ILE A 422 6.02 -11.19 2.65
C ILE A 422 5.17 -10.85 1.43
N ALA A 423 4.03 -11.50 1.23
CA ALA A 423 3.10 -11.16 0.14
C ALA A 423 2.52 -9.75 0.32
N MET A 424 2.10 -9.38 1.53
CA MET A 424 1.61 -8.03 1.83
C MET A 424 2.71 -6.98 1.70
N GLY A 425 3.90 -7.26 2.20
CA GLY A 425 5.07 -6.38 2.02
C GLY A 425 5.41 -6.15 0.55
N ALA A 426 5.48 -7.23 -0.24
CA ALA A 426 5.75 -7.16 -1.67
C ALA A 426 4.63 -6.42 -2.44
N MET A 427 3.36 -6.70 -2.15
CA MET A 427 2.22 -5.98 -2.75
C MET A 427 2.33 -4.47 -2.50
N ASN A 428 2.57 -4.06 -1.25
CA ASN A 428 2.68 -2.63 -0.90
C ASN A 428 3.91 -1.98 -1.57
N PHE A 429 5.02 -2.70 -1.65
CA PHE A 429 6.23 -2.26 -2.35
C PHE A 429 5.97 -2.01 -3.84
N PHE A 430 5.44 -3.01 -4.57
CA PHE A 430 5.16 -2.86 -6.00
C PHE A 430 4.08 -1.80 -6.26
N ARG A 431 3.09 -1.70 -5.39
CA ARG A 431 2.07 -0.65 -5.45
C ARG A 431 2.69 0.74 -5.34
N ALA A 432 3.55 0.98 -4.36
CA ALA A 432 4.19 2.28 -4.17
C ALA A 432 5.13 2.63 -5.34
N LEU A 433 5.91 1.65 -5.81
CA LEU A 433 6.85 1.83 -6.93
C LEU A 433 6.12 2.17 -8.23
N ALA A 434 5.08 1.43 -8.56
CA ALA A 434 4.30 1.67 -9.78
C ALA A 434 3.44 2.95 -9.66
N SER A 435 2.96 3.30 -8.46
CA SER A 435 2.29 4.59 -8.26
C SER A 435 3.23 5.76 -8.52
N ALA A 436 4.48 5.69 -8.06
CA ALA A 436 5.49 6.68 -8.37
C ALA A 436 5.76 6.78 -9.88
N PHE A 437 5.76 5.65 -10.59
CA PHE A 437 5.90 5.63 -12.04
C PHE A 437 4.72 6.33 -12.75
N VAL A 438 3.48 6.03 -12.37
CA VAL A 438 2.28 6.68 -12.96
C VAL A 438 2.33 8.19 -12.76
N VAL A 439 2.66 8.64 -11.54
CA VAL A 439 2.80 10.07 -11.21
C VAL A 439 3.90 10.73 -12.04
N ALA A 440 5.05 10.05 -12.21
CA ALA A 440 6.17 10.54 -13.00
C ALA A 440 5.81 10.69 -14.50
N VAL A 441 5.04 9.74 -15.06
CA VAL A 441 4.55 9.83 -16.45
C VAL A 441 3.61 11.03 -16.63
N MET A 442 2.67 11.24 -15.70
CA MET A 442 1.78 12.42 -15.73
C MET A 442 2.58 13.72 -15.63
N GLY A 443 3.60 13.77 -14.75
CA GLY A 443 4.48 14.92 -14.61
C GLY A 443 5.34 15.20 -15.84
N ALA A 444 5.85 14.16 -16.48
CA ALA A 444 6.62 14.31 -17.72
C ALA A 444 5.77 14.94 -18.84
N ILE A 445 4.52 14.52 -18.98
CA ILE A 445 3.58 15.09 -19.96
C ILE A 445 3.33 16.57 -19.65
N MET A 446 3.08 16.89 -18.38
CA MET A 446 2.86 18.28 -17.97
C MET A 446 4.04 19.18 -18.33
N LEU A 447 5.27 18.74 -18.02
CA LEU A 447 6.49 19.51 -18.28
C LEU A 447 6.81 19.65 -19.77
N THR A 448 6.56 18.63 -20.59
CA THR A 448 6.82 18.69 -22.03
C THR A 448 5.92 19.67 -22.76
N HIS A 449 4.68 19.84 -22.31
CA HIS A 449 3.71 20.74 -22.95
C HIS A 449 3.77 22.18 -22.41
N LEU A 450 4.18 22.36 -21.15
CA LEU A 450 4.33 23.70 -20.57
C LEU A 450 5.70 24.36 -20.83
N GLY A 451 6.66 23.62 -21.41
CA GLY A 451 7.94 24.16 -21.88
C GLY A 451 8.88 24.68 -20.78
N THR A 452 8.72 24.23 -19.54
CA THR A 452 9.57 24.69 -18.43
C THR A 452 10.83 23.85 -18.27
N ALA A 453 11.98 24.42 -18.64
CA ALA A 453 13.25 23.97 -18.08
C ALA A 453 13.32 24.36 -16.57
N PRO A 454 13.87 23.51 -15.69
CA PRO A 454 14.01 23.82 -14.27
C PRO A 454 14.90 25.06 -14.09
N GLN A 455 14.30 26.20 -13.72
CA GLN A 455 15.06 27.37 -13.28
C GLN A 455 15.50 27.12 -11.83
N ARG A 456 16.83 27.05 -11.62
CA ARG A 456 17.42 26.98 -10.29
C ARG A 456 17.04 28.23 -9.48
N GLY A 457 16.34 28.05 -8.37
CA GLY A 457 16.24 29.06 -7.32
C GLY A 457 14.92 29.80 -7.13
N SER A 458 13.81 29.47 -7.81
CA SER A 458 12.51 30.12 -7.52
C SER A 458 11.65 29.31 -6.54
N VAL A 459 11.26 29.94 -5.44
CA VAL A 459 10.39 29.38 -4.37
C VAL A 459 8.94 29.21 -4.83
N SER A 460 8.51 29.89 -5.87
CA SER A 460 7.20 29.71 -6.54
C SER A 460 7.36 28.56 -7.54
N SER A 461 6.42 27.59 -7.50
CA SER A 461 6.36 26.48 -8.46
C SER A 461 6.56 27.01 -9.87
N PRO A 462 7.61 26.59 -10.61
CA PRO A 462 7.93 27.14 -11.94
C PRO A 462 6.75 26.98 -12.93
N VAL A 463 5.87 26.03 -12.67
CA VAL A 463 4.64 25.76 -13.41
C VAL A 463 3.66 26.94 -13.36
N ILE A 464 3.48 27.62 -12.22
CA ILE A 464 2.50 28.70 -12.06
C ILE A 464 2.97 29.98 -12.76
N SER A 465 4.27 30.30 -12.72
CA SER A 465 4.82 31.51 -13.32
C SER A 465 4.82 31.49 -14.86
N VAL A 466 4.98 30.32 -15.50
CA VAL A 466 4.95 30.16 -16.96
C VAL A 466 3.51 30.08 -17.49
N ALA A 467 2.58 29.54 -16.69
CA ALA A 467 1.19 29.36 -17.08
C ALA A 467 0.47 30.70 -17.39
N HIS A 468 0.91 31.83 -16.83
CA HIS A 468 0.34 33.15 -17.16
C HIS A 468 0.60 33.64 -18.59
N SER A 469 1.52 33.03 -19.31
CA SER A 469 1.81 33.33 -20.72
C SER A 469 1.16 32.36 -21.73
N VAL A 470 0.48 31.33 -21.23
CA VAL A 470 -0.10 30.24 -22.04
C VAL A 470 -1.63 30.39 -22.08
N THR A 471 -2.24 30.15 -23.25
CA THR A 471 -3.71 30.20 -23.40
C THR A 471 -4.39 29.08 -22.64
N VAL A 472 -5.61 29.34 -22.09
CA VAL A 472 -6.43 28.37 -21.36
C VAL A 472 -6.66 27.11 -22.19
N ASP A 473 -6.87 27.26 -23.51
CA ASP A 473 -7.05 26.11 -24.43
C ASP A 473 -5.82 25.19 -24.49
N HIS A 474 -4.62 25.75 -24.44
CA HIS A 474 -3.40 24.96 -24.45
C HIS A 474 -3.23 24.21 -23.12
N LEU A 475 -3.53 24.87 -21.99
CA LEU A 475 -3.56 24.24 -20.67
C LEU A 475 -4.58 23.11 -20.62
N ALA A 476 -5.80 23.35 -21.09
CA ALA A 476 -6.86 22.36 -21.16
C ALA A 476 -6.44 21.10 -21.96
N ARG A 477 -5.80 21.28 -23.13
CA ARG A 477 -5.24 20.17 -23.93
C ARG A 477 -4.14 19.41 -23.17
N THR A 478 -3.28 20.09 -22.44
CA THR A 478 -2.24 19.45 -21.63
C THR A 478 -2.87 18.54 -20.58
N PHE A 479 -3.91 19.03 -19.88
CA PHE A 479 -4.63 18.21 -18.89
C PHE A 479 -5.45 17.09 -19.54
N SER A 480 -5.98 17.27 -20.75
CA SER A 480 -6.60 16.18 -21.52
C SER A 480 -5.63 15.01 -21.70
N HIS A 481 -4.35 15.25 -22.01
CA HIS A 481 -3.34 14.18 -22.08
C HIS A 481 -3.08 13.52 -20.72
N ILE A 482 -3.08 14.29 -19.63
CA ILE A 482 -2.93 13.73 -18.26
C ILE A 482 -4.12 12.83 -17.94
N PHE A 483 -5.35 13.25 -18.25
CA PHE A 483 -6.55 12.43 -18.10
C PHE A 483 -6.52 11.19 -19.00
N ALA A 484 -6.01 11.29 -20.22
CA ALA A 484 -5.83 10.13 -21.12
C ALA A 484 -4.86 9.09 -20.53
N VAL A 485 -3.77 9.52 -19.89
CA VAL A 485 -2.87 8.62 -19.14
C VAL A 485 -3.59 7.96 -17.97
N ALA A 486 -4.43 8.71 -17.24
CA ALA A 486 -5.23 8.13 -16.15
C ALA A 486 -6.18 7.05 -16.68
N VAL A 487 -6.88 7.31 -17.79
CA VAL A 487 -7.74 6.32 -18.48
C VAL A 487 -6.94 5.08 -18.88
N PHE A 488 -5.76 5.25 -19.48
CA PHE A 488 -4.89 4.15 -19.89
C PHE A 488 -4.53 3.23 -18.69
N PHE A 489 -4.10 3.80 -17.57
CA PHE A 489 -3.77 3.01 -16.39
C PHE A 489 -5.00 2.41 -15.70
N LEU A 490 -6.16 3.07 -15.72
CA LEU A 490 -7.42 2.48 -15.24
C LEU A 490 -7.84 1.29 -16.09
N ILE A 491 -7.68 1.35 -17.41
CA ILE A 491 -7.94 0.22 -18.31
C ILE A 491 -7.01 -0.94 -17.99
N ILE A 492 -5.71 -0.70 -17.76
CA ILE A 492 -4.77 -1.74 -17.33
C ILE A 492 -5.22 -2.34 -15.99
N SER A 493 -5.67 -1.51 -15.05
CA SER A 493 -6.19 -1.96 -13.76
C SER A 493 -7.40 -2.89 -13.94
N ILE A 494 -8.35 -2.54 -14.80
CA ILE A 494 -9.55 -3.33 -15.10
C ILE A 494 -9.16 -4.65 -15.78
N ILE A 495 -8.33 -4.62 -16.82
CA ILE A 495 -7.87 -5.83 -17.53
C ILE A 495 -7.17 -6.77 -16.55
N SER A 496 -6.29 -6.22 -15.72
CA SER A 496 -5.57 -7.00 -14.71
C SER A 496 -6.52 -7.62 -13.69
N LEU A 497 -7.56 -6.90 -13.27
CA LEU A 497 -8.59 -7.40 -12.36
C LEU A 497 -9.46 -8.50 -13.02
N ILE A 498 -9.75 -8.39 -14.31
CA ILE A 498 -10.47 -9.45 -15.06
C ILE A 498 -9.63 -10.72 -15.12
N VAL A 499 -8.34 -10.60 -15.44
CA VAL A 499 -7.39 -11.72 -15.55
C VAL A 499 -7.09 -12.35 -14.18
N MET A 500 -7.24 -11.60 -13.08
CA MET A 500 -7.02 -12.13 -11.75
C MET A 500 -7.95 -13.29 -11.46
N GLU A 501 -7.38 -14.46 -11.11
CA GLU A 501 -8.15 -15.65 -10.75
C GLU A 501 -9.00 -15.39 -9.48
N GLU A 502 -10.30 -15.68 -9.56
CA GLU A 502 -11.23 -15.58 -8.44
C GLU A 502 -11.30 -16.92 -7.71
N ARG A 503 -10.82 -16.94 -6.46
CA ARG A 503 -10.81 -18.15 -5.63
C ARG A 503 -11.87 -18.05 -4.54
N PRO A 504 -12.62 -19.14 -4.27
CA PRO A 504 -13.60 -19.16 -3.18
C PRO A 504 -12.96 -18.70 -1.86
N LEU A 505 -13.63 -17.80 -1.16
CA LEU A 505 -13.15 -17.28 0.12
C LEU A 505 -13.48 -18.27 1.23
N ARG A 506 -12.46 -18.67 1.99
CA ARG A 506 -12.64 -19.58 3.12
C ARG A 506 -13.39 -18.90 4.26
N THR A 507 -14.20 -19.67 4.95
CA THR A 507 -14.99 -19.22 6.11
C THR A 507 -14.28 -19.47 7.44
N THR A 508 -13.12 -20.13 7.42
CA THR A 508 -12.32 -20.46 8.59
C THR A 508 -10.91 -19.94 8.46
N VAL A 509 -10.27 -19.58 9.56
CA VAL A 509 -8.83 -19.29 9.64
C VAL A 509 -8.09 -20.63 9.56
N LEU A 510 -7.05 -20.73 8.73
CA LEU A 510 -6.21 -21.93 8.68
C LEU A 510 -5.34 -21.99 9.93
N SER A 511 -5.61 -22.94 10.79
CA SER A 511 -4.65 -23.34 11.84
C SER A 511 -3.44 -24.02 11.17
N ALA A 512 -2.23 -23.66 11.58
CA ALA A 512 -1.06 -24.42 11.16
C ALA A 512 -1.17 -25.83 11.72
N PRO A 513 -0.74 -26.90 10.97
CA PRO A 513 -0.75 -28.24 11.51
C PRO A 513 0.11 -28.28 12.79
N THR A 514 -0.51 -28.62 13.90
CA THR A 514 0.19 -28.90 15.15
C THR A 514 1.22 -29.99 14.88
N ARG A 515 2.49 -29.71 15.20
CA ARG A 515 3.56 -30.68 15.18
C ARG A 515 3.11 -31.85 16.05
N ARG A 516 2.83 -33.03 15.48
CA ARG A 516 2.77 -34.28 16.26
C ARG A 516 4.12 -34.34 17.00
N GLU A 517 4.09 -34.26 18.31
CA GLU A 517 5.15 -34.77 19.13
C GLU A 517 5.29 -36.24 18.73
N THR A 518 6.33 -36.55 17.98
CA THR A 518 6.81 -37.92 17.89
C THR A 518 7.21 -38.27 19.30
N ALA A 519 6.37 -39.06 19.97
CA ALA A 519 6.74 -39.72 21.17
C ALA A 519 8.10 -40.42 20.93
N PRO A 520 9.08 -40.30 21.85
CA PRO A 520 10.29 -41.05 21.68
C PRO A 520 9.93 -42.54 21.71
N ASP A 521 10.30 -43.26 20.62
CA ASP A 521 10.28 -44.74 20.65
C ASP A 521 10.98 -45.16 21.93
N ALA A 522 10.19 -45.73 22.83
CA ALA A 522 10.73 -46.50 23.94
C ALA A 522 11.49 -47.69 23.34
N ALA A 523 12.78 -47.61 23.48
CA ALA A 523 13.67 -48.73 23.21
C ALA A 523 13.30 -49.90 24.16
N GLU A 524 12.99 -51.06 23.62
CA GLU A 524 13.38 -52.37 24.08
C GLU A 524 13.81 -53.27 22.92
#